data_6b6f160e7e338e21f5ffbf2d427ac82c
#
_entry.id   6b6f160e7e338e21f5ffbf2d427ac82c
#
_cell.length_a   1.000
_cell.length_b   1.000
_cell.length_c   1.000
_cell.angle_alpha   90.00
_cell.angle_beta   90.00
_cell.angle_gamma   90.00
#
_symmetry.space_group_name_H-M   'P 1'
#
loop_
_entity.id
_entity.type
_entity.pdbx_description
1 polymer ?
#
loop_
_entity_poly.entity_id
_entity_poly.type
_entity_poly.pdbx_seq_one_letter_code
_entity_poly.pdbx_strand_id
1 'polypeptide(L)'
;MPIIVGLQSRRAWAFAVAMAYFGAASWPLARAYAAFAEASITSGALAWMIAVVLLSLPLTVAWSQNRTAAAWRIPMALAAGVLPPLGLVGWASPVASAGVLFPGTAWLGLAAAIVAPGLLLLGRPLICIAIAAASVLTFSFYKPVPPPSAWAAIQTNLVPGRRFAGADELIASDTVQRIVSESGAAVTVLPETVISRWTEATEAFWEPTIEELHRQRRLAVIGAGLAIPDSPAYENAALIIGGQRPQAFIQRIPVPVGMWRPFGTSPSVPLHLGRPGMIEVAGQRVAFLICYEQLLVLPVLISAIDRPTLIVGMA
;
A
#
# COMPACT_ATOMS: atom_id res chain seq x y z
N MET A 1 -3.13 -16.67 -12.53
CA MET A 1 -4.10 -16.01 -13.40
C MET A 1 -3.53 -15.62 -14.78
N PRO A 2 -2.40 -14.91 -14.96
CA PRO A 2 -1.91 -14.48 -16.28
C PRO A 2 -1.71 -15.61 -17.29
N ILE A 3 -1.26 -16.78 -16.85
CA ILE A 3 -1.11 -17.98 -17.67
C ILE A 3 -2.48 -18.43 -18.22
N ILE A 4 -3.49 -18.47 -17.36
CA ILE A 4 -4.85 -18.89 -17.75
C ILE A 4 -5.40 -17.93 -18.81
N VAL A 5 -5.17 -16.61 -18.68
CA VAL A 5 -5.52 -15.61 -19.69
C VAL A 5 -4.83 -15.93 -21.02
N GLY A 6 -3.53 -16.22 -21.03
CA GLY A 6 -2.77 -16.54 -22.23
C GLY A 6 -3.15 -17.86 -22.91
N LEU A 7 -3.77 -18.79 -22.19
CA LEU A 7 -4.23 -20.08 -22.71
C LEU A 7 -5.64 -20.04 -23.33
N GLN A 8 -6.37 -18.93 -23.21
CA GLN A 8 -7.74 -18.85 -23.73
C GLN A 8 -7.77 -18.88 -25.25
N SER A 9 -8.81 -19.51 -25.79
CA SER A 9 -9.03 -19.64 -27.25
C SER A 9 -9.53 -18.35 -27.92
N ARG A 10 -10.15 -17.45 -27.14
CA ARG A 10 -10.72 -16.18 -27.61
C ARG A 10 -10.44 -15.06 -26.62
N ARG A 11 -10.29 -13.84 -27.13
CA ARG A 11 -10.07 -12.64 -26.30
C ARG A 11 -11.20 -12.42 -25.29
N ALA A 12 -12.44 -12.73 -25.64
CA ALA A 12 -13.58 -12.60 -24.73
C ALA A 12 -13.43 -13.51 -23.50
N TRP A 13 -12.93 -14.73 -23.66
CA TRP A 13 -12.65 -15.63 -22.53
C TRP A 13 -11.46 -15.15 -21.70
N ALA A 14 -10.42 -14.60 -22.35
CA ALA A 14 -9.30 -13.99 -21.66
C ALA A 14 -9.77 -12.82 -20.78
N PHE A 15 -10.66 -11.96 -21.30
CA PHE A 15 -11.30 -10.90 -20.55
C PHE A 15 -12.14 -11.45 -19.38
N ALA A 16 -12.97 -12.45 -19.61
CA ALA A 16 -13.80 -13.07 -18.57
C ALA A 16 -12.95 -13.65 -17.41
N VAL A 17 -11.82 -14.31 -17.73
CA VAL A 17 -10.87 -14.81 -16.72
C VAL A 17 -10.24 -13.67 -15.91
N ALA A 18 -9.82 -12.59 -16.58
CA ALA A 18 -9.26 -11.43 -15.90
C ALA A 18 -10.31 -10.75 -15.00
N MET A 19 -11.54 -10.56 -15.50
CA MET A 19 -12.68 -10.04 -14.75
C MET A 19 -12.99 -10.88 -13.51
N ALA A 20 -13.04 -12.21 -13.65
CA ALA A 20 -13.28 -13.11 -12.53
C ALA A 20 -12.20 -12.99 -11.44
N TYR A 21 -10.93 -12.88 -11.84
CA TYR A 21 -9.82 -12.70 -10.90
C TYR A 21 -9.89 -11.37 -10.16
N PHE A 22 -9.96 -10.24 -10.89
CA PHE A 22 -9.99 -8.93 -10.26
C PHE A 22 -11.29 -8.71 -9.48
N GLY A 23 -12.41 -9.25 -9.97
CA GLY A 23 -13.68 -9.21 -9.27
C GLY A 23 -13.63 -9.96 -7.93
N ALA A 24 -13.10 -11.17 -7.92
CA ALA A 24 -12.94 -11.94 -6.69
C ALA A 24 -11.92 -11.32 -5.73
N ALA A 25 -10.80 -10.76 -6.24
CA ALA A 25 -9.76 -10.16 -5.42
C ALA A 25 -10.18 -8.81 -4.80
N SER A 26 -11.14 -8.11 -5.39
CA SER A 26 -11.53 -6.75 -4.98
C SER A 26 -13.01 -6.60 -4.59
N TRP A 27 -13.75 -7.69 -4.38
CA TRP A 27 -15.17 -7.63 -4.01
C TRP A 27 -15.49 -6.78 -2.76
N PRO A 28 -14.59 -6.67 -1.74
CA PRO A 28 -14.88 -5.81 -0.59
C PRO A 28 -14.93 -4.32 -0.95
N LEU A 29 -14.35 -3.92 -2.10
CA LEU A 29 -14.31 -2.53 -2.55
C LEU A 29 -15.71 -1.92 -2.68
N ALA A 30 -16.72 -2.71 -3.06
CA ALA A 30 -18.09 -2.23 -3.17
C ALA A 30 -18.62 -1.65 -1.84
N ARG A 31 -18.38 -2.37 -0.74
CA ARG A 31 -18.75 -1.90 0.61
C ARG A 31 -17.82 -0.83 1.13
N ALA A 32 -16.52 -0.99 0.91
CA ALA A 32 -15.52 -0.03 1.36
C ALA A 32 -15.75 1.35 0.71
N TYR A 33 -16.00 1.39 -0.60
CA TYR A 33 -16.32 2.64 -1.30
C TYR A 33 -17.63 3.27 -0.78
N ALA A 34 -18.69 2.48 -0.61
CA ALA A 34 -19.95 2.98 -0.11
C ALA A 34 -19.80 3.61 1.29
N ALA A 35 -19.05 2.96 2.19
CA ALA A 35 -18.78 3.47 3.53
C ALA A 35 -17.88 4.72 3.51
N PHE A 36 -16.79 4.71 2.70
CA PHE A 36 -15.84 5.81 2.61
C PHE A 36 -16.44 7.07 1.99
N ALA A 37 -17.26 6.90 0.93
CA ALA A 37 -17.87 8.01 0.21
C ALA A 37 -19.24 8.41 0.76
N GLU A 38 -19.71 7.79 1.86
CA GLU A 38 -21.06 7.95 2.41
C GLU A 38 -22.14 7.76 1.33
N ALA A 39 -21.91 6.82 0.41
CA ALA A 39 -22.70 6.58 -0.78
C ALA A 39 -23.55 5.29 -0.64
N SER A 40 -24.47 5.08 -1.57
CA SER A 40 -25.26 3.86 -1.62
C SER A 40 -24.39 2.64 -1.98
N ILE A 41 -24.82 1.45 -1.56
CA ILE A 41 -24.16 0.18 -1.95
C ILE A 41 -24.19 -0.03 -3.47
N THR A 42 -25.20 0.51 -4.15
CA THR A 42 -25.31 0.47 -5.61
C THR A 42 -24.18 1.29 -6.26
N SER A 43 -23.89 2.48 -5.75
CA SER A 43 -22.75 3.31 -6.19
C SER A 43 -21.42 2.58 -5.95
N GLY A 44 -21.28 1.92 -4.80
CA GLY A 44 -20.11 1.12 -4.49
C GLY A 44 -19.95 -0.09 -5.45
N ALA A 45 -21.03 -0.79 -5.77
CA ALA A 45 -21.02 -1.89 -6.73
C ALA A 45 -20.65 -1.43 -8.14
N LEU A 46 -21.13 -0.25 -8.56
CA LEU A 46 -20.77 0.34 -9.84
C LEU A 46 -19.29 0.72 -9.89
N ALA A 47 -18.78 1.38 -8.84
CA ALA A 47 -17.36 1.72 -8.74
C ALA A 47 -16.46 0.47 -8.78
N TRP A 48 -16.83 -0.56 -8.04
CA TRP A 48 -16.16 -1.85 -8.09
C TRP A 48 -16.14 -2.46 -9.48
N MET A 49 -17.30 -2.50 -10.17
CA MET A 49 -17.39 -3.06 -11.52
C MET A 49 -16.54 -2.30 -12.52
N ILE A 50 -16.54 -0.96 -12.47
CA ILE A 50 -15.68 -0.12 -13.32
C ILE A 50 -14.20 -0.45 -13.05
N ALA A 51 -13.81 -0.54 -11.80
CA ALA A 51 -12.44 -0.89 -11.43
C ALA A 51 -12.03 -2.28 -11.96
N VAL A 52 -12.88 -3.28 -11.80
CA VAL A 52 -12.63 -4.65 -12.31
C VAL A 52 -12.45 -4.66 -13.82
N VAL A 53 -13.29 -3.93 -14.57
CA VAL A 53 -13.14 -3.77 -16.02
C VAL A 53 -11.78 -3.15 -16.36
N LEU A 54 -11.46 -2.00 -15.75
CA LEU A 54 -10.21 -1.27 -16.02
C LEU A 54 -8.96 -2.10 -15.73
N LEU A 55 -8.94 -2.81 -14.60
CA LEU A 55 -7.83 -3.69 -14.22
C LEU A 55 -7.68 -4.89 -15.16
N SER A 56 -8.77 -5.34 -15.80
CA SER A 56 -8.75 -6.47 -16.72
C SER A 56 -8.21 -6.11 -18.12
N LEU A 57 -8.29 -4.82 -18.51
CA LEU A 57 -7.94 -4.38 -19.86
C LEU A 57 -6.48 -4.67 -20.25
N PRO A 58 -5.44 -4.39 -19.43
CA PRO A 58 -4.05 -4.59 -19.84
C PRO A 58 -3.76 -6.03 -20.27
N LEU A 59 -4.22 -7.01 -19.51
CA LEU A 59 -4.03 -8.44 -19.82
C LEU A 59 -4.89 -8.87 -21.01
N THR A 60 -6.08 -8.32 -21.16
CA THR A 60 -6.96 -8.60 -22.31
C THR A 60 -6.38 -8.06 -23.62
N VAL A 61 -5.77 -6.87 -23.57
CA VAL A 61 -5.08 -6.28 -24.75
C VAL A 61 -3.81 -7.08 -25.08
N ALA A 62 -3.08 -7.53 -24.06
CA ALA A 62 -1.89 -8.35 -24.23
C ALA A 62 -2.17 -9.76 -24.77
N TRP A 63 -3.40 -10.24 -24.63
CA TRP A 63 -3.79 -11.57 -25.10
C TRP A 63 -3.57 -11.73 -26.61
N SER A 64 -3.11 -12.93 -27.03
CA SER A 64 -2.93 -13.32 -28.44
C SER A 64 -3.18 -14.82 -28.59
N GLN A 65 -3.75 -15.22 -29.73
CA GLN A 65 -3.85 -16.64 -30.12
C GLN A 65 -2.47 -17.26 -30.35
N ASN A 66 -1.52 -16.45 -30.82
CA ASN A 66 -0.13 -16.89 -30.99
C ASN A 66 0.53 -16.93 -29.62
N ARG A 67 0.87 -18.15 -29.15
CA ARG A 67 1.51 -18.38 -27.84
C ARG A 67 2.85 -17.67 -27.71
N THR A 68 3.62 -17.60 -28.78
CA THR A 68 4.90 -16.88 -28.77
C THR A 68 4.66 -15.39 -28.57
N ALA A 69 3.66 -14.81 -29.22
CA ALA A 69 3.30 -13.40 -29.01
C ALA A 69 2.75 -13.18 -27.60
N ALA A 70 1.90 -14.08 -27.06
CA ALA A 70 1.39 -14.00 -25.69
C ALA A 70 2.52 -14.11 -24.67
N ALA A 71 3.53 -14.92 -24.92
CA ALA A 71 4.67 -15.16 -24.03
C ALA A 71 5.51 -13.92 -23.70
N TRP A 72 5.51 -12.90 -24.55
CA TRP A 72 6.18 -11.64 -24.25
C TRP A 72 5.22 -10.48 -23.94
N ARG A 73 4.01 -10.47 -24.53
CA ARG A 73 3.02 -9.42 -24.28
C ARG A 73 2.47 -9.44 -22.87
N ILE A 74 2.23 -10.64 -22.31
CA ILE A 74 1.72 -10.77 -20.94
C ILE A 74 2.74 -10.27 -19.91
N PRO A 75 4.04 -10.65 -19.91
CA PRO A 75 5.05 -10.02 -19.09
C PRO A 75 5.12 -8.50 -19.22
N MET A 76 5.03 -7.96 -20.45
CA MET A 76 5.00 -6.52 -20.67
C MET A 76 3.77 -5.86 -20.03
N ALA A 77 2.58 -6.47 -20.15
CA ALA A 77 1.38 -5.95 -19.50
C ALA A 77 1.49 -5.99 -17.97
N LEU A 78 2.11 -7.04 -17.40
CA LEU A 78 2.37 -7.13 -15.97
C LEU A 78 3.35 -6.03 -15.51
N ALA A 79 4.43 -5.82 -16.24
CA ALA A 79 5.39 -4.75 -15.96
C ALA A 79 4.76 -3.36 -16.08
N ALA A 80 3.99 -3.10 -17.14
CA ALA A 80 3.27 -1.84 -17.32
C ALA A 80 2.21 -1.62 -16.22
N GLY A 81 1.58 -2.70 -15.73
CA GLY A 81 0.57 -2.64 -14.67
C GLY A 81 1.11 -2.20 -13.30
N VAL A 82 2.42 -2.25 -13.08
CA VAL A 82 3.06 -1.77 -11.84
C VAL A 82 3.66 -0.37 -11.96
N LEU A 83 3.66 0.21 -13.15
CA LEU A 83 4.18 1.55 -13.42
C LEU A 83 3.06 2.57 -13.63
N PRO A 84 3.29 3.87 -13.37
CA PRO A 84 2.31 4.90 -13.68
C PRO A 84 1.96 4.94 -15.19
N PRO A 85 0.71 5.23 -15.57
CA PRO A 85 -0.42 5.53 -14.69
C PRO A 85 -1.11 4.30 -14.09
N LEU A 86 -0.93 3.10 -14.65
CA LEU A 86 -1.65 1.88 -14.25
C LEU A 86 -1.30 1.45 -12.82
N GLY A 87 -0.05 1.60 -12.39
CA GLY A 87 0.40 1.29 -11.04
C GLY A 87 -0.23 2.13 -9.93
N LEU A 88 -0.87 3.27 -10.27
CA LEU A 88 -1.61 4.10 -9.31
C LEU A 88 -2.95 3.48 -8.90
N VAL A 89 -3.49 2.59 -9.72
CA VAL A 89 -4.77 1.90 -9.50
C VAL A 89 -4.62 0.37 -9.57
N GLY A 90 -3.38 -0.13 -9.59
CA GLY A 90 -3.01 -1.52 -9.86
C GLY A 90 -3.10 -2.44 -8.64
N TRP A 91 -4.13 -2.31 -7.79
CA TRP A 91 -4.33 -3.25 -6.67
C TRP A 91 -4.62 -4.66 -7.19
N ALA A 92 -4.42 -5.65 -6.33
CA ALA A 92 -4.52 -7.08 -6.69
C ALA A 92 -3.62 -7.49 -7.87
N SER A 93 -2.50 -6.77 -8.07
CA SER A 93 -1.54 -7.09 -9.13
C SER A 93 -1.01 -8.51 -8.97
N PRO A 94 -1.05 -9.35 -10.04
CA PRO A 94 -0.43 -10.67 -9.99
C PRO A 94 1.06 -10.64 -9.67
N VAL A 95 1.73 -9.51 -9.90
CA VAL A 95 3.16 -9.32 -9.61
C VAL A 95 3.44 -9.35 -8.10
N ALA A 96 2.45 -9.00 -7.26
CA ALA A 96 2.57 -9.13 -5.81
C ALA A 96 2.86 -10.58 -5.34
N SER A 97 2.53 -11.59 -6.18
CA SER A 97 2.88 -12.98 -5.91
C SER A 97 4.39 -13.24 -5.84
N ALA A 98 5.23 -12.31 -6.30
CA ALA A 98 6.70 -12.44 -6.24
C ALA A 98 7.21 -12.73 -4.82
N GLY A 99 6.65 -12.06 -3.81
CA GLY A 99 7.02 -12.26 -2.41
C GLY A 99 6.65 -13.64 -1.85
N VAL A 100 5.63 -14.28 -2.42
CA VAL A 100 5.18 -15.61 -2.02
C VAL A 100 5.90 -16.70 -2.82
N LEU A 101 6.03 -16.50 -4.13
CA LEU A 101 6.65 -17.49 -5.02
C LEU A 101 8.17 -17.53 -4.91
N PHE A 102 8.80 -16.38 -4.68
CA PHE A 102 10.24 -16.23 -4.64
C PHE A 102 10.69 -15.40 -3.43
N PRO A 103 10.36 -15.81 -2.19
CA PRO A 103 10.66 -15.02 -1.00
C PRO A 103 12.17 -14.82 -0.84
N GLY A 104 12.58 -13.65 -0.34
CA GLY A 104 13.97 -13.32 -0.06
C GLY A 104 14.85 -13.01 -1.30
N THR A 105 14.30 -13.10 -2.50
CA THR A 105 15.08 -12.91 -3.74
C THR A 105 15.05 -11.50 -4.32
N ALA A 106 14.36 -10.57 -3.65
CA ALA A 106 14.27 -9.15 -4.02
C ALA A 106 13.92 -8.94 -5.52
N TRP A 107 14.72 -8.16 -6.26
CA TRP A 107 14.49 -7.83 -7.66
C TRP A 107 14.48 -9.05 -8.59
N LEU A 108 15.23 -10.11 -8.26
CA LEU A 108 15.22 -11.35 -9.05
C LEU A 108 13.87 -12.06 -8.98
N GLY A 109 13.27 -12.14 -7.80
CA GLY A 109 11.96 -12.73 -7.64
C GLY A 109 10.87 -11.91 -8.32
N LEU A 110 10.97 -10.58 -8.28
CA LEU A 110 10.08 -9.70 -9.03
C LEU A 110 10.18 -9.95 -10.54
N ALA A 111 11.41 -9.98 -11.08
CA ALA A 111 11.63 -10.27 -12.49
C ALA A 111 11.12 -11.67 -12.86
N ALA A 112 11.35 -12.68 -12.02
CA ALA A 112 10.84 -14.02 -12.20
C ALA A 112 9.29 -14.03 -12.22
N ALA A 113 8.62 -13.35 -11.30
CA ALA A 113 7.15 -13.29 -11.26
C ALA A 113 6.54 -12.60 -12.49
N ILE A 114 7.25 -11.63 -13.07
CA ILE A 114 6.81 -10.95 -14.31
C ILE A 114 7.03 -11.86 -15.53
N VAL A 115 8.19 -12.52 -15.63
CA VAL A 115 8.61 -13.26 -16.82
C VAL A 115 8.08 -14.69 -16.84
N ALA A 116 7.95 -15.35 -15.68
CA ALA A 116 7.50 -16.74 -15.58
C ALA A 116 6.19 -17.05 -16.31
N PRO A 117 5.12 -16.24 -16.22
CA PRO A 117 3.89 -16.50 -16.97
C PRO A 117 4.12 -16.63 -18.49
N GLY A 118 4.99 -15.78 -19.06
CA GLY A 118 5.35 -15.84 -20.47
C GLY A 118 6.11 -17.12 -20.82
N LEU A 119 7.11 -17.48 -20.01
CA LEU A 119 7.89 -18.70 -20.23
C LEU A 119 7.05 -19.97 -20.12
N LEU A 120 6.10 -20.00 -19.16
CA LEU A 120 5.18 -21.12 -18.97
C LEU A 120 4.22 -21.28 -20.16
N LEU A 121 3.82 -20.18 -20.83
CA LEU A 121 3.00 -20.24 -22.05
C LEU A 121 3.71 -20.90 -23.24
N LEU A 122 5.04 -20.91 -23.27
CA LEU A 122 5.81 -21.63 -24.29
C LEU A 122 5.72 -23.16 -24.15
N GLY A 123 5.23 -23.66 -23.02
CA GLY A 123 4.98 -25.09 -22.78
C GLY A 123 6.24 -25.94 -22.73
N ARG A 124 7.41 -25.36 -22.44
CA ARG A 124 8.67 -26.10 -22.36
C ARG A 124 8.83 -26.72 -20.97
N PRO A 125 8.81 -28.08 -20.85
CA PRO A 125 8.75 -28.74 -19.54
C PRO A 125 9.95 -28.42 -18.65
N LEU A 126 11.15 -28.32 -19.21
CA LEU A 126 12.37 -27.97 -18.44
C LEU A 126 12.27 -26.58 -17.80
N ILE A 127 11.70 -25.60 -18.50
CA ILE A 127 11.49 -24.25 -17.98
C ILE A 127 10.45 -24.29 -16.84
N CYS A 128 9.37 -25.02 -17.02
CA CYS A 128 8.34 -25.18 -15.98
C CYS A 128 8.92 -25.81 -14.71
N ILE A 129 9.71 -26.86 -14.85
CA ILE A 129 10.39 -27.53 -13.74
C ILE A 129 11.39 -26.59 -13.07
N ALA A 130 12.19 -25.83 -13.83
CA ALA A 130 13.15 -24.89 -13.27
C ALA A 130 12.49 -23.77 -12.47
N ILE A 131 11.39 -23.19 -12.97
CA ILE A 131 10.62 -22.16 -12.25
C ILE A 131 10.02 -22.74 -10.97
N ALA A 132 9.41 -23.93 -11.04
CA ALA A 132 8.83 -24.59 -9.87
C ALA A 132 9.91 -24.93 -8.83
N ALA A 133 11.05 -25.49 -9.28
CA ALA A 133 12.17 -25.78 -8.39
C ALA A 133 12.74 -24.52 -7.73
N ALA A 134 12.92 -23.43 -8.47
CA ALA A 134 13.35 -22.15 -7.94
C ALA A 134 12.39 -21.62 -6.87
N SER A 135 11.08 -21.70 -7.13
CA SER A 135 10.04 -21.28 -6.16
C SER A 135 10.10 -22.13 -4.89
N VAL A 136 10.15 -23.46 -5.01
CA VAL A 136 10.24 -24.38 -3.87
C VAL A 136 11.52 -24.14 -3.07
N LEU A 137 12.66 -24.00 -3.74
CA LEU A 137 13.96 -23.76 -3.09
C LEU A 137 13.94 -22.44 -2.31
N THR A 138 13.53 -21.34 -2.94
CA THR A 138 13.47 -20.03 -2.27
C THR A 138 12.54 -20.05 -1.09
N PHE A 139 11.36 -20.66 -1.20
CA PHE A 139 10.41 -20.81 -0.11
C PHE A 139 10.98 -21.65 1.04
N SER A 140 11.64 -22.77 0.74
CA SER A 140 12.19 -23.69 1.74
C SER A 140 13.36 -23.09 2.53
N PHE A 141 14.16 -22.24 1.91
CA PHE A 141 15.33 -21.62 2.55
C PHE A 141 15.04 -20.22 3.10
N TYR A 142 13.90 -19.63 2.80
CA TYR A 142 13.53 -18.31 3.31
C TYR A 142 13.25 -18.36 4.81
N LYS A 143 13.96 -17.51 5.54
CA LYS A 143 13.70 -17.27 6.96
C LYS A 143 13.28 -15.82 7.12
N PRO A 144 12.03 -15.55 7.54
CA PRO A 144 11.60 -14.19 7.79
C PRO A 144 12.44 -13.58 8.93
N VAL A 145 12.87 -12.35 8.73
CA VAL A 145 13.55 -11.58 9.79
C VAL A 145 12.46 -11.10 10.76
N PRO A 146 12.58 -11.39 12.06
CA PRO A 146 11.60 -10.91 13.02
C PRO A 146 11.65 -9.38 13.11
N PRO A 147 10.51 -8.73 13.43
CA PRO A 147 10.50 -7.30 13.67
C PRO A 147 11.41 -6.96 14.87
N PRO A 148 11.97 -5.74 14.92
CA PRO A 148 12.79 -5.31 16.05
C PRO A 148 11.98 -5.38 17.35
N SER A 149 12.50 -6.06 18.38
CA SER A 149 11.81 -6.27 19.67
C SER A 149 11.52 -4.96 20.44
N ALA A 150 12.23 -3.89 20.11
CA ALA A 150 12.02 -2.57 20.69
C ALA A 150 10.83 -1.79 20.06
N TRP A 151 10.20 -2.35 19.01
CA TRP A 151 9.06 -1.75 18.31
C TRP A 151 7.76 -2.44 18.71
N ALA A 152 6.72 -1.65 18.96
CA ALA A 152 5.37 -2.14 19.20
C ALA A 152 4.37 -1.45 18.27
N ALA A 153 3.56 -2.24 17.57
CA ALA A 153 2.41 -1.74 16.82
C ALA A 153 1.16 -1.92 17.68
N ILE A 154 0.40 -0.84 17.88
CA ILE A 154 -0.78 -0.83 18.76
C ILE A 154 -2.02 -0.49 17.93
N GLN A 155 -2.99 -1.39 17.94
CA GLN A 155 -4.31 -1.14 17.39
C GLN A 155 -5.15 -0.36 18.41
N THR A 156 -5.59 0.85 18.04
CA THR A 156 -6.31 1.74 18.96
C THR A 156 -7.80 1.45 19.06
N ASN A 157 -8.39 0.73 18.09
CA ASN A 157 -9.85 0.57 17.93
C ASN A 157 -10.64 1.89 17.91
N LEU A 158 -9.96 3.00 17.70
CA LEU A 158 -10.61 4.27 17.40
C LEU A 158 -11.18 4.18 15.99
N VAL A 159 -12.47 4.45 15.84
CA VAL A 159 -13.15 4.34 14.54
C VAL A 159 -12.65 5.45 13.63
N PRO A 160 -11.85 5.17 12.56
CA PRO A 160 -11.52 6.18 11.59
C PRO A 160 -12.78 6.58 10.82
N GLY A 161 -12.98 7.87 10.59
CA GLY A 161 -14.05 8.33 9.70
C GLY A 161 -15.25 8.98 10.34
N ARG A 162 -15.50 8.85 11.63
CA ARG A 162 -16.25 9.92 12.30
C ARG A 162 -15.34 11.12 12.33
N ARG A 163 -15.71 12.16 11.57
CA ARG A 163 -15.08 13.47 11.68
C ARG A 163 -15.22 13.88 13.13
N PHE A 164 -14.20 13.56 13.93
CA PHE A 164 -14.12 14.11 15.28
C PHE A 164 -14.04 15.62 15.10
N ALA A 165 -15.06 16.33 15.53
CA ALA A 165 -15.07 17.78 15.54
C ALA A 165 -15.15 18.24 16.99
N GLY A 166 -14.29 19.17 17.36
CA GLY A 166 -14.33 19.78 18.68
C GLY A 166 -13.94 18.81 19.82
N ALA A 167 -14.84 18.61 20.80
CA ALA A 167 -14.55 17.85 22.02
C ALA A 167 -14.16 16.37 21.75
N ASP A 168 -14.74 15.74 20.72
CA ASP A 168 -14.45 14.35 20.39
C ASP A 168 -13.01 14.18 19.88
N GLU A 169 -12.48 15.17 19.17
CA GLU A 169 -11.08 15.17 18.69
C GLU A 169 -10.08 15.28 19.84
N LEU A 170 -10.38 16.10 20.84
CA LEU A 170 -9.55 16.23 22.05
C LEU A 170 -9.56 14.93 22.86
N ILE A 171 -10.72 14.29 23.03
CA ILE A 171 -10.84 13.00 23.74
C ILE A 171 -10.07 11.91 23.02
N ALA A 172 -10.17 11.86 21.69
CA ALA A 172 -9.41 10.90 20.87
C ALA A 172 -7.90 11.16 21.03
N SER A 173 -7.48 12.41 20.98
CA SER A 173 -6.09 12.83 21.14
C SER A 173 -5.54 12.46 22.52
N ASP A 174 -6.27 12.71 23.60
CA ASP A 174 -5.90 12.32 24.98
C ASP A 174 -5.78 10.80 25.10
N THR A 175 -6.70 10.05 24.51
CA THR A 175 -6.65 8.59 24.49
C THR A 175 -5.38 8.08 23.79
N VAL A 176 -5.01 8.69 22.66
CA VAL A 176 -3.80 8.33 21.91
C VAL A 176 -2.55 8.67 22.71
N GLN A 177 -2.50 9.84 23.38
CA GLN A 177 -1.40 10.21 24.26
C GLN A 177 -1.19 9.22 25.40
N ARG A 178 -2.27 8.78 26.03
CA ARG A 178 -2.23 7.77 27.10
C ARG A 178 -1.70 6.44 26.56
N ILE A 179 -2.16 5.95 25.41
CA ILE A 179 -1.68 4.73 24.77
C ILE A 179 -0.16 4.81 24.50
N VAL A 180 0.30 5.95 23.99
CA VAL A 180 1.73 6.19 23.72
C VAL A 180 2.54 6.19 25.03
N SER A 181 2.04 6.83 26.08
CA SER A 181 2.73 6.90 27.37
C SER A 181 2.82 5.53 28.04
N GLU A 182 1.77 4.73 27.99
CA GLU A 182 1.68 3.40 28.60
C GLU A 182 2.45 2.30 27.82
N SER A 183 2.78 2.52 26.56
CA SER A 183 3.32 1.49 25.65
C SER A 183 4.62 0.84 26.15
N GLY A 184 5.49 1.55 26.84
CA GLY A 184 6.81 1.03 27.29
C GLY A 184 7.80 0.68 26.15
N ALA A 185 7.40 0.64 24.88
CA ALA A 185 8.27 0.34 23.75
C ALA A 185 9.19 1.53 23.41
N ALA A 186 10.37 1.26 22.85
CA ALA A 186 11.25 2.32 22.37
C ALA A 186 10.66 3.04 21.15
N VAL A 187 9.93 2.32 20.28
CA VAL A 187 9.17 2.91 19.19
C VAL A 187 7.75 2.33 19.20
N THR A 188 6.77 3.20 19.38
CA THR A 188 5.34 2.86 19.34
C THR A 188 4.77 3.29 18.00
N VAL A 189 4.16 2.36 17.26
CA VAL A 189 3.51 2.64 15.97
C VAL A 189 2.01 2.55 16.14
N LEU A 190 1.30 3.58 15.70
CA LEU A 190 -0.14 3.72 15.75
C LEU A 190 -0.76 3.66 14.34
N PRO A 191 -2.06 3.37 14.20
CA PRO A 191 -2.76 3.32 12.91
C PRO A 191 -2.76 4.64 12.14
N GLU A 192 -3.19 4.56 10.87
CA GLU A 192 -3.43 5.72 10.02
C GLU A 192 -4.47 6.66 10.64
N THR A 193 -4.27 7.96 10.49
CA THR A 193 -5.24 9.04 10.79
C THR A 193 -5.87 8.95 12.18
N VAL A 194 -5.14 8.42 13.18
CA VAL A 194 -5.61 8.46 14.59
C VAL A 194 -5.69 9.90 15.12
N ILE A 195 -4.93 10.82 14.50
CA ILE A 195 -5.07 12.26 14.66
C ILE A 195 -5.54 12.84 13.33
N SER A 196 -6.77 13.34 13.29
CA SER A 196 -7.41 13.83 12.07
C SER A 196 -6.66 14.99 11.44
N ARG A 197 -6.20 15.93 12.28
CA ARG A 197 -5.47 17.12 11.88
C ARG A 197 -4.34 17.41 12.88
N TRP A 198 -3.12 17.46 12.37
CA TRP A 198 -1.98 17.96 13.13
C TRP A 198 -1.75 19.41 12.77
N THR A 199 -2.03 20.31 13.71
CA THR A 199 -1.88 21.75 13.61
C THR A 199 -0.96 22.24 14.69
N GLU A 200 -0.59 23.51 14.68
CA GLU A 200 0.18 24.16 15.78
C GLU A 200 -0.52 23.99 17.14
N ALA A 201 -1.86 24.10 17.17
CA ALA A 201 -2.63 23.88 18.40
C ALA A 201 -2.57 22.41 18.85
N THR A 202 -2.61 21.46 17.92
CA THR A 202 -2.44 20.03 18.23
C THR A 202 -1.04 19.76 18.75
N GLU A 203 -0.02 20.34 18.14
CA GLU A 203 1.38 20.20 18.56
C GLU A 203 1.58 20.74 19.98
N ALA A 204 1.06 21.94 20.27
CA ALA A 204 1.09 22.52 21.62
C ALA A 204 0.38 21.64 22.66
N PHE A 205 -0.74 21.02 22.30
CA PHE A 205 -1.44 20.07 23.18
C PHE A 205 -0.62 18.80 23.44
N TRP A 206 0.21 18.38 22.48
CA TRP A 206 1.07 17.21 22.59
C TRP A 206 2.45 17.48 23.20
N GLU A 207 2.83 18.75 23.40
CA GLU A 207 4.15 19.15 23.90
C GLU A 207 4.57 18.39 25.17
N PRO A 208 3.73 18.23 26.21
CA PRO A 208 4.14 17.48 27.41
C PRO A 208 4.44 16.00 27.11
N THR A 209 3.69 15.38 26.22
CA THR A 209 3.92 13.98 25.81
C THR A 209 5.18 13.86 24.95
N ILE A 210 5.44 14.81 24.05
CA ILE A 210 6.64 14.86 23.22
C ILE A 210 7.88 15.01 24.11
N GLU A 211 7.87 15.90 25.10
CA GLU A 211 8.95 16.09 26.05
C GLU A 211 9.22 14.84 26.90
N GLU A 212 8.15 14.16 27.34
CA GLU A 212 8.27 12.91 28.09
C GLU A 212 8.92 11.81 27.25
N LEU A 213 8.46 11.62 26.01
CA LEU A 213 9.06 10.68 25.04
C LEU A 213 10.53 10.99 24.81
N HIS A 214 10.86 12.27 24.60
CA HIS A 214 12.25 12.73 24.41
C HIS A 214 13.12 12.41 25.62
N ARG A 215 12.65 12.71 26.84
CA ARG A 215 13.34 12.42 28.09
C ARG A 215 13.60 10.93 28.29
N GLN A 216 12.62 10.09 27.91
CA GLN A 216 12.70 8.62 27.97
C GLN A 216 13.47 8.01 26.79
N ARG A 217 13.90 8.80 25.79
CA ARG A 217 14.49 8.34 24.53
C ARG A 217 13.58 7.37 23.76
N ARG A 218 12.31 7.65 23.78
CA ARG A 218 11.27 6.89 23.07
C ARG A 218 10.72 7.69 21.90
N LEU A 219 10.20 7.00 20.89
CA LEU A 219 9.56 7.59 19.74
C LEU A 219 8.12 7.08 19.60
N ALA A 220 7.24 7.92 19.10
CA ALA A 220 5.94 7.48 18.63
C ALA A 220 5.80 7.83 17.14
N VAL A 221 5.26 6.86 16.38
CA VAL A 221 4.88 7.02 14.97
C VAL A 221 3.35 7.07 14.94
N ILE A 222 2.81 8.22 14.57
CA ILE A 222 1.38 8.51 14.65
C ILE A 222 0.85 8.77 13.24
N GLY A 223 -0.22 8.09 12.83
CA GLY A 223 -0.93 8.43 11.60
C GLY A 223 -1.68 9.76 11.79
N ALA A 224 -1.32 10.77 11.00
CA ALA A 224 -1.89 12.11 11.13
C ALA A 224 -2.12 12.79 9.79
N GLY A 225 -3.15 13.63 9.72
CA GLY A 225 -3.35 14.57 8.62
C GLY A 225 -2.60 15.87 8.90
N LEU A 226 -1.50 16.11 8.19
CA LEU A 226 -0.71 17.34 8.35
C LEU A 226 -1.37 18.48 7.59
N ALA A 227 -1.58 19.61 8.26
CA ALA A 227 -2.12 20.80 7.64
C ALA A 227 -1.12 21.38 6.62
N ILE A 228 -1.61 21.78 5.46
CA ILE A 228 -0.83 22.52 4.47
C ILE A 228 -1.13 24.00 4.68
N PRO A 229 -0.12 24.87 4.90
CA PRO A 229 -0.33 26.30 5.07
C PRO A 229 -1.15 26.89 3.92
N ASP A 230 -2.09 27.78 4.26
CA ASP A 230 -2.95 28.50 3.33
C ASP A 230 -3.79 27.61 2.39
N SER A 231 -3.98 26.32 2.75
CA SER A 231 -4.74 25.37 1.95
C SER A 231 -5.74 24.59 2.80
N PRO A 232 -6.96 24.29 2.28
CA PRO A 232 -7.85 23.34 2.89
C PRO A 232 -7.39 21.88 2.72
N ALA A 233 -6.41 21.64 1.86
CA ALA A 233 -5.82 20.32 1.65
C ALA A 233 -4.97 19.91 2.86
N TYR A 234 -4.62 18.63 2.93
CA TYR A 234 -3.75 18.08 3.97
C TYR A 234 -2.89 16.96 3.39
N GLU A 235 -1.78 16.67 4.05
CA GLU A 235 -0.94 15.53 3.73
C GLU A 235 -1.24 14.40 4.73
N ASN A 236 -1.56 13.21 4.25
CA ASN A 236 -1.67 12.04 5.11
C ASN A 236 -0.25 11.51 5.40
N ALA A 237 0.09 11.33 6.66
CA ALA A 237 1.47 11.09 7.06
C ALA A 237 1.62 10.11 8.23
N ALA A 238 2.78 9.44 8.29
CA ALA A 238 3.34 8.90 9.50
C ALA A 238 4.21 9.98 10.16
N LEU A 239 3.70 10.59 11.22
CA LEU A 239 4.38 11.61 12.01
C LEU A 239 5.21 10.94 13.11
N ILE A 240 6.50 11.21 13.17
CA ILE A 240 7.44 10.68 14.16
C ILE A 240 7.74 11.76 15.18
N ILE A 241 7.39 11.53 16.44
CA ILE A 241 7.60 12.45 17.57
C ILE A 241 8.46 11.81 18.68
N GLY A 242 8.95 12.62 19.61
CA GLY A 242 9.84 12.21 20.70
C GLY A 242 11.33 12.29 20.36
N GLY A 243 11.70 12.57 19.10
CA GLY A 243 13.07 12.87 18.68
C GLY A 243 13.45 14.34 18.96
N GLN A 244 14.64 14.76 18.51
CA GLN A 244 15.09 16.15 18.62
C GLN A 244 14.17 17.13 17.87
N ARG A 245 13.60 16.68 16.76
CA ARG A 245 12.58 17.40 15.96
C ARG A 245 11.58 16.41 15.44
N PRO A 246 10.30 16.78 15.32
CA PRO A 246 9.32 15.97 14.63
C PRO A 246 9.75 15.71 13.18
N GLN A 247 9.51 14.51 12.69
CA GLN A 247 9.74 14.12 11.31
C GLN A 247 8.45 13.55 10.73
N ALA A 248 8.26 13.60 9.43
CA ALA A 248 7.08 13.07 8.79
C ALA A 248 7.44 12.30 7.52
N PHE A 249 6.85 11.12 7.39
CA PHE A 249 6.83 10.37 6.13
C PHE A 249 5.44 10.55 5.50
N ILE A 250 5.41 11.20 4.35
CA ILE A 250 4.17 11.58 3.67
C ILE A 250 3.70 10.43 2.78
N GLN A 251 2.41 10.11 2.82
CA GLN A 251 1.77 9.19 1.88
C GLN A 251 2.02 9.67 0.43
N ARG A 252 2.53 8.79 -0.41
CA ARG A 252 2.88 9.12 -1.80
C ARG A 252 1.72 8.94 -2.75
N ILE A 253 0.91 7.90 -2.53
CA ILE A 253 -0.21 7.52 -3.41
C ILE A 253 -1.50 7.42 -2.59
N PRO A 254 -2.25 8.53 -2.48
CA PRO A 254 -3.57 8.52 -1.84
C PRO A 254 -4.61 7.82 -2.73
N VAL A 255 -5.73 7.42 -2.13
CA VAL A 255 -6.83 6.74 -2.84
C VAL A 255 -7.36 7.61 -3.98
N PRO A 256 -7.28 7.14 -5.24
CA PRO A 256 -7.84 7.90 -6.37
C PRO A 256 -9.34 8.13 -6.20
N VAL A 257 -9.82 9.31 -6.62
CA VAL A 257 -11.21 9.77 -6.51
C VAL A 257 -11.67 9.97 -5.05
N GLY A 258 -11.20 9.16 -4.12
CA GLY A 258 -11.52 9.27 -2.70
C GLY A 258 -10.77 10.41 -2.02
N MET A 259 -9.45 10.33 -2.03
CA MET A 259 -8.55 11.29 -1.39
C MET A 259 -7.86 12.20 -2.41
N TRP A 260 -7.31 11.62 -3.49
CA TRP A 260 -6.70 12.36 -4.60
C TRP A 260 -7.77 12.75 -5.64
N ARG A 261 -8.04 14.03 -5.75
CA ARG A 261 -9.09 14.61 -6.62
C ARG A 261 -8.52 15.75 -7.46
N PRO A 262 -7.69 15.45 -8.47
CA PRO A 262 -6.97 16.49 -9.24
C PRO A 262 -7.88 17.44 -10.00
N PHE A 263 -9.13 17.03 -10.26
CA PHE A 263 -10.12 17.85 -11.00
C PHE A 263 -11.31 18.27 -10.11
N GLY A 264 -11.24 18.02 -8.80
CA GLY A 264 -12.31 18.35 -7.87
C GLY A 264 -12.10 19.72 -7.21
N THR A 265 -13.19 20.32 -6.71
CA THR A 265 -13.16 21.56 -5.91
C THR A 265 -13.02 21.30 -4.41
N SER A 266 -13.18 20.05 -3.98
CA SER A 266 -13.08 19.65 -2.57
C SER A 266 -11.62 19.49 -2.15
N PRO A 267 -11.30 19.64 -0.85
CA PRO A 267 -9.98 19.35 -0.32
C PRO A 267 -9.46 17.97 -0.78
N SER A 268 -8.21 17.91 -1.19
CA SER A 268 -7.59 16.73 -1.79
C SER A 268 -6.25 16.46 -1.13
N VAL A 269 -5.91 15.18 -0.95
CA VAL A 269 -4.56 14.77 -0.57
C VAL A 269 -3.70 14.75 -1.84
N PRO A 270 -2.57 15.46 -1.88
CA PRO A 270 -1.71 15.52 -3.05
C PRO A 270 -1.05 14.17 -3.39
N LEU A 271 -0.77 13.94 -4.67
CA LEU A 271 0.02 12.81 -5.16
C LEU A 271 1.52 13.17 -5.14
N HIS A 272 2.36 12.35 -4.50
CA HIS A 272 3.77 12.66 -4.26
C HIS A 272 4.73 11.56 -4.75
N LEU A 273 4.74 11.24 -6.02
CA LEU A 273 5.59 10.17 -6.57
C LEU A 273 7.10 10.41 -6.41
N GLY A 274 7.53 11.67 -6.30
CA GLY A 274 8.94 12.05 -6.14
C GLY A 274 9.44 12.12 -4.70
N ARG A 275 8.61 11.82 -3.69
CA ARG A 275 9.05 11.80 -2.28
C ARG A 275 9.93 10.59 -1.99
N PRO A 276 10.88 10.69 -1.03
CA PRO A 276 11.72 9.56 -0.62
C PRO A 276 10.90 8.32 -0.25
N GLY A 277 11.42 7.16 -0.60
CA GLY A 277 10.79 5.87 -0.32
C GLY A 277 10.98 5.38 1.12
N MET A 278 11.86 6.04 1.90
CA MET A 278 12.17 5.68 3.27
C MET A 278 12.56 6.90 4.12
N ILE A 279 12.58 6.71 5.45
CA ILE A 279 13.07 7.66 6.46
C ILE A 279 13.83 6.88 7.54
N GLU A 280 14.78 7.52 8.21
CA GLU A 280 15.48 6.90 9.34
C GLU A 280 14.72 7.11 10.65
N VAL A 281 14.39 6.00 11.35
CA VAL A 281 13.72 6.01 12.66
C VAL A 281 14.43 5.03 13.58
N ALA A 282 14.94 5.48 14.71
CA ALA A 282 15.63 4.66 15.70
C ALA A 282 16.73 3.75 15.11
N GLY A 283 17.53 4.27 14.19
CA GLY A 283 18.61 3.54 13.53
C GLY A 283 18.16 2.52 12.48
N GLN A 284 16.86 2.45 12.16
CA GLN A 284 16.29 1.64 11.07
C GLN A 284 15.97 2.53 9.87
N ARG A 285 16.23 2.01 8.67
CA ARG A 285 15.73 2.59 7.42
C ARG A 285 14.31 2.08 7.20
N VAL A 286 13.32 2.92 7.49
CA VAL A 286 11.90 2.54 7.53
C VAL A 286 11.19 3.05 6.29
N ALA A 287 10.53 2.14 5.58
CA ALA A 287 9.54 2.47 4.56
C ALA A 287 8.14 2.34 5.16
N PHE A 288 7.36 3.40 5.10
CA PHE A 288 5.96 3.32 5.46
C PHE A 288 5.10 3.08 4.22
N LEU A 289 4.13 2.20 4.37
CA LEU A 289 3.05 1.98 3.39
C LEU A 289 1.75 2.39 4.08
N ILE A 290 1.27 3.57 3.74
CA ILE A 290 0.11 4.15 4.42
C ILE A 290 -1.14 3.82 3.62
N CYS A 291 -2.10 3.17 4.28
CA CYS A 291 -3.44 2.87 3.76
C CYS A 291 -3.40 2.16 2.40
N TYR A 292 -3.93 2.81 1.39
CA TYR A 292 -4.02 2.34 0.01
C TYR A 292 -2.68 1.86 -0.59
N GLU A 293 -1.56 2.44 -0.17
CA GLU A 293 -0.23 2.03 -0.66
C GLU A 293 0.07 0.55 -0.39
N GLN A 294 -0.51 -0.04 0.65
CA GLN A 294 -0.33 -1.46 0.99
C GLN A 294 -0.93 -2.40 -0.07
N LEU A 295 -1.86 -1.91 -0.89
CA LEU A 295 -2.50 -2.67 -1.95
C LEU A 295 -1.73 -2.60 -3.28
N LEU A 296 -0.73 -1.72 -3.38
CA LEU A 296 -0.03 -1.40 -4.60
C LEU A 296 1.40 -1.95 -4.62
N VAL A 297 1.86 -2.37 -5.80
CA VAL A 297 3.26 -2.77 -6.00
C VAL A 297 4.17 -1.54 -6.13
N LEU A 298 3.70 -0.46 -6.77
CA LEU A 298 4.50 0.73 -7.07
C LEU A 298 5.17 1.37 -5.85
N PRO A 299 4.46 1.69 -4.74
CA PRO A 299 5.11 2.30 -3.56
C PRO A 299 6.14 1.37 -2.92
N VAL A 300 5.93 0.06 -2.98
CA VAL A 300 6.94 -0.93 -2.53
C VAL A 300 8.20 -0.85 -3.39
N LEU A 301 8.05 -0.73 -4.72
CA LEU A 301 9.19 -0.60 -5.63
C LEU A 301 9.96 0.70 -5.40
N ILE A 302 9.26 1.83 -5.22
CA ILE A 302 9.89 3.12 -4.91
C ILE A 302 10.71 2.98 -3.62
N SER A 303 10.13 2.40 -2.56
CA SER A 303 10.83 2.18 -1.30
C SER A 303 12.02 1.21 -1.43
N ALA A 304 11.87 0.15 -2.24
CA ALA A 304 12.93 -0.86 -2.41
C ALA A 304 14.21 -0.31 -3.06
N ILE A 305 14.12 0.79 -3.82
CA ILE A 305 15.30 1.50 -4.37
C ILE A 305 16.22 1.96 -3.23
N ASP A 306 15.64 2.47 -2.15
CA ASP A 306 16.36 2.99 -1.00
C ASP A 306 16.78 1.89 0.00
N ARG A 307 16.48 0.62 -0.29
CA ARG A 307 16.84 -0.57 0.50
C ARG A 307 16.45 -0.43 1.99
N PRO A 308 15.18 -0.30 2.34
CA PRO A 308 14.72 -0.23 3.72
C PRO A 308 15.10 -1.51 4.48
N THR A 309 15.37 -1.37 5.78
CA THR A 309 15.59 -2.50 6.70
C THR A 309 14.29 -2.94 7.38
N LEU A 310 13.27 -2.07 7.38
CA LEU A 310 11.96 -2.31 7.97
C LEU A 310 10.88 -1.71 7.08
N ILE A 311 9.78 -2.44 6.91
CA ILE A 311 8.55 -1.93 6.27
C ILE A 311 7.45 -1.91 7.31
N VAL A 312 6.78 -0.77 7.45
CA VAL A 312 5.65 -0.57 8.37
C VAL A 312 4.40 -0.27 7.57
N GLY A 313 3.39 -1.13 7.67
CA GLY A 313 2.05 -0.90 7.15
C GLY A 313 1.21 -0.14 8.17
N MET A 314 0.58 0.96 7.79
CA MET A 314 -0.32 1.75 8.63
C MET A 314 -1.68 1.83 7.94
N ALA A 315 -2.76 1.33 8.59
CA ALA A 315 -4.14 1.36 8.12
C ALA A 315 -5.11 1.51 9.29
#